data_797e579bb22ca6672976c71b1ba5346c
#
_entry.id   797e579bb22ca6672976c71b1ba5346c
#
_cell.length_a   1.000
_cell.length_b   1.000
_cell.length_c   1.000
_cell.angle_alpha   90.00
_cell.angle_beta   90.00
_cell.angle_gamma   90.00
#
_symmetry.space_group_name_H-M   'P 1'
#
loop_
_entity.id
_entity.type
_entity.pdbx_description
1 polymer ?
#
loop_
_entity_poly.entity_id
_entity_poly.type
_entity_poly.pdbx_seq_one_letter_code
_entity_poly.pdbx_strand_id
1 'polypeptide(L)'
;VPTEKGITLLQHARRLLAMSDVAWRELHEVPLQGELKLGITDYFRPSELAQLLAQVGARYPGIRLRVTICKSASVLEGYANGSFDIGLAMSIDTKPPTGSLVRKESLRWMAAPHVQRKTGEALPLITLTEGCALRAFTEKLLAQRKIAFDVVHVASGVAGMQAALAAGLGVACLNESALCAGVNVLPARSRMPALRQVSFHLLPGRRGEAPLVTQVRSLLAEHLSTT
;
A
#
# COMPACT_ATOMS: atom_id res chain seq x y z
N VAL A 1 -37.76 -5.69 -14.33
CA VAL A 1 -36.40 -5.14 -14.34
C VAL A 1 -36.49 -3.71 -13.84
N PRO A 2 -35.72 -3.27 -12.86
CA PRO A 2 -35.79 -1.90 -12.35
C PRO A 2 -35.36 -0.88 -13.43
N THR A 3 -36.00 0.28 -13.46
CA THR A 3 -35.58 1.43 -14.27
C THR A 3 -34.25 2.01 -13.75
N GLU A 4 -33.55 2.86 -14.52
CA GLU A 4 -32.34 3.55 -14.05
C GLU A 4 -32.55 4.32 -12.73
N LYS A 5 -33.67 5.03 -12.63
CA LYS A 5 -34.07 5.72 -11.39
C LYS A 5 -34.33 4.72 -10.25
N GLY A 6 -34.91 3.55 -10.56
CA GLY A 6 -35.14 2.48 -9.61
C GLY A 6 -33.82 1.87 -9.12
N ILE A 7 -32.80 1.74 -9.97
CA ILE A 7 -31.45 1.28 -9.60
C ILE A 7 -30.81 2.30 -8.65
N THR A 8 -30.91 3.59 -8.94
CA THR A 8 -30.40 4.67 -8.09
C THR A 8 -31.09 4.67 -6.72
N LEU A 9 -32.42 4.54 -6.71
CA LEU A 9 -33.20 4.45 -5.46
C LEU A 9 -32.80 3.23 -4.63
N LEU A 10 -32.61 2.06 -5.24
CA LEU A 10 -32.13 0.86 -4.55
C LEU A 10 -30.75 1.06 -3.92
N GLN A 11 -29.87 1.83 -4.55
CA GLN A 11 -28.56 2.15 -3.96
C GLN A 11 -28.71 3.01 -2.70
N HIS A 12 -29.54 4.03 -2.76
CA HIS A 12 -29.81 4.90 -1.60
C HIS A 12 -30.53 4.15 -0.49
N ALA A 13 -31.55 3.35 -0.82
CA ALA A 13 -32.26 2.53 0.16
C ALA A 13 -31.34 1.56 0.90
N ARG A 14 -30.43 0.89 0.20
CA ARG A 14 -29.43 0.01 0.82
C ARG A 14 -28.48 0.76 1.77
N ARG A 15 -28.06 1.98 1.41
CA ARG A 15 -27.25 2.82 2.30
C ARG A 15 -28.02 3.22 3.55
N LEU A 16 -29.27 3.62 3.42
CA LEU A 16 -30.13 3.98 4.54
C LEU A 16 -30.37 2.79 5.48
N LEU A 17 -30.64 1.60 4.93
CA LEU A 17 -30.81 0.39 5.73
C LEU A 17 -29.50 0.03 6.45
N ALA A 18 -28.35 0.09 5.77
CA ALA A 18 -27.07 -0.16 6.42
C ALA A 18 -26.78 0.84 7.57
N MET A 19 -27.10 2.12 7.38
CA MET A 19 -26.98 3.14 8.43
C MET A 19 -27.96 2.87 9.59
N SER A 20 -29.19 2.48 9.29
CA SER A 20 -30.19 2.11 10.29
C SER A 20 -29.74 0.90 11.12
N ASP A 21 -29.19 -0.14 10.47
CA ASP A 21 -28.66 -1.32 11.15
C ASP A 21 -27.46 -0.97 12.04
N VAL A 22 -26.61 -0.05 11.62
CA VAL A 22 -25.50 0.48 12.41
C VAL A 22 -26.02 1.18 13.65
N ALA A 23 -26.93 2.14 13.49
CA ALA A 23 -27.53 2.90 14.57
C ALA A 23 -28.23 1.98 15.58
N TRP A 24 -28.98 0.99 15.07
CA TRP A 24 -29.66 0.02 15.93
C TRP A 24 -28.68 -0.80 16.77
N ARG A 25 -27.59 -1.27 16.16
CA ARG A 25 -26.55 -2.05 16.88
C ARG A 25 -25.78 -1.21 17.87
N GLU A 26 -25.45 0.04 17.53
CA GLU A 26 -24.80 0.97 18.45
C GLU A 26 -25.69 1.27 19.67
N LEU A 27 -27.00 1.47 19.46
CA LEU A 27 -27.97 1.69 20.56
C LEU A 27 -28.17 0.46 21.44
N HIS A 28 -28.04 -0.75 20.89
CA HIS A 28 -28.24 -2.00 21.61
C HIS A 28 -26.93 -2.70 22.00
N GLU A 29 -25.79 -1.99 21.84
CA GLU A 29 -24.44 -2.52 22.16
C GLU A 29 -24.14 -3.91 21.55
N VAL A 30 -24.76 -4.23 20.40
CA VAL A 30 -24.51 -5.50 19.70
C VAL A 30 -23.16 -5.45 18.99
N PRO A 31 -22.13 -6.18 19.46
CA PRO A 31 -20.81 -6.10 18.84
C PRO A 31 -20.85 -6.64 17.42
N LEU A 32 -20.19 -5.94 16.49
CA LEU A 32 -19.92 -6.49 15.17
C LEU A 32 -19.01 -7.70 15.31
N GLN A 33 -19.45 -8.83 14.77
CA GLN A 33 -18.71 -10.08 14.77
C GLN A 33 -18.48 -10.57 13.35
N GLY A 34 -17.39 -11.26 13.13
CA GLY A 34 -17.08 -11.86 11.85
C GLY A 34 -15.58 -11.86 11.53
N GLU A 35 -15.26 -12.34 10.35
CA GLU A 35 -13.90 -12.28 9.79
C GLU A 35 -13.84 -11.16 8.74
N LEU A 36 -12.77 -10.37 8.75
CA LEU A 36 -12.47 -9.34 7.77
C LEU A 36 -11.08 -9.59 7.19
N LYS A 37 -11.00 -9.66 5.87
CA LYS A 37 -9.77 -9.92 5.11
C LYS A 37 -9.24 -8.62 4.53
N LEU A 38 -8.06 -8.22 4.97
CA LEU A 38 -7.40 -6.98 4.60
C LEU A 38 -6.13 -7.28 3.80
N GLY A 39 -6.09 -6.86 2.54
CA GLY A 39 -4.90 -6.90 1.70
C GLY A 39 -4.15 -5.57 1.75
N ILE A 40 -2.88 -5.57 2.13
CA ILE A 40 -2.06 -4.36 2.27
C ILE A 40 -0.78 -4.50 1.47
N THR A 41 -0.41 -3.45 0.74
CA THR A 41 0.88 -3.39 0.07
C THR A 41 2.04 -3.41 1.07
N ASP A 42 3.09 -4.16 0.76
CA ASP A 42 4.32 -4.27 1.55
C ASP A 42 5.13 -2.96 1.63
N TYR A 43 4.77 -1.96 0.82
CA TYR A 43 5.32 -0.60 0.90
C TYR A 43 4.71 0.25 2.02
N PHE A 44 3.69 -0.24 2.71
CA PHE A 44 3.07 0.47 3.82
C PHE A 44 3.88 0.31 5.11
N ARG A 45 4.04 1.40 5.88
CA ARG A 45 4.88 1.39 7.10
C ARG A 45 4.38 0.40 8.15
N PRO A 46 5.25 -0.47 8.70
CA PRO A 46 4.85 -1.37 9.77
C PRO A 46 4.29 -0.66 11.02
N SER A 47 4.84 0.52 11.38
CA SER A 47 4.38 1.31 12.52
C SER A 47 2.96 1.85 12.33
N GLU A 48 2.63 2.32 11.14
CA GLU A 48 1.28 2.79 10.81
C GLU A 48 0.29 1.62 10.74
N LEU A 49 0.73 0.48 10.20
CA LEU A 49 -0.07 -0.74 10.23
C LEU A 49 -0.39 -1.16 11.67
N ALA A 50 0.58 -1.11 12.58
CA ALA A 50 0.37 -1.44 13.98
C ALA A 50 -0.68 -0.51 14.63
N GLN A 51 -0.60 0.79 14.39
CA GLN A 51 -1.58 1.77 14.88
C GLN A 51 -2.99 1.51 14.32
N LEU A 52 -3.08 1.25 13.03
CA LEU A 52 -4.31 0.92 12.34
C LEU A 52 -4.97 -0.35 12.92
N LEU A 53 -4.19 -1.41 13.11
CA LEU A 53 -4.67 -2.66 13.70
C LEU A 53 -5.12 -2.48 15.15
N ALA A 54 -4.39 -1.68 15.94
CA ALA A 54 -4.76 -1.36 17.31
C ALA A 54 -6.11 -0.63 17.38
N GLN A 55 -6.34 0.34 16.50
CA GLN A 55 -7.62 1.06 16.44
C GLN A 55 -8.78 0.17 16.03
N VAL A 56 -8.60 -0.66 14.99
CA VAL A 56 -9.64 -1.62 14.57
C VAL A 56 -9.93 -2.61 15.69
N GLY A 57 -8.91 -3.15 16.36
CA GLY A 57 -9.07 -4.08 17.48
C GLY A 57 -9.78 -3.46 18.68
N ALA A 58 -9.45 -2.22 19.03
CA ALA A 58 -10.10 -1.50 20.12
C ALA A 58 -11.57 -1.17 19.81
N ARG A 59 -11.85 -0.73 18.57
CA ARG A 59 -13.22 -0.34 18.16
C ARG A 59 -14.13 -1.54 17.91
N TYR A 60 -13.57 -2.67 17.46
CA TYR A 60 -14.33 -3.85 17.05
C TYR A 60 -13.72 -5.14 17.64
N PRO A 61 -13.81 -5.36 18.96
CA PRO A 61 -13.16 -6.49 19.63
C PRO A 61 -13.71 -7.88 19.22
N GLY A 62 -14.93 -7.92 18.63
CA GLY A 62 -15.54 -9.15 18.10
C GLY A 62 -15.10 -9.54 16.70
N ILE A 63 -14.22 -8.75 16.05
CA ILE A 63 -13.79 -9.01 14.68
C ILE A 63 -12.48 -9.80 14.66
N ARG A 64 -12.44 -10.84 13.84
CA ARG A 64 -11.20 -11.53 13.48
C ARG A 64 -10.62 -10.87 12.23
N LEU A 65 -9.51 -10.15 12.40
CA LEU A 65 -8.76 -9.58 11.27
C LEU A 65 -7.81 -10.61 10.67
N ARG A 66 -7.91 -10.80 9.36
CA ARG A 66 -6.91 -11.55 8.57
C ARG A 66 -6.20 -10.56 7.65
N VAL A 67 -4.97 -10.22 8.01
CA VAL A 67 -4.15 -9.26 7.25
C VAL A 67 -3.15 -10.01 6.39
N THR A 68 -3.14 -9.70 5.10
CA THR A 68 -2.14 -10.23 4.16
C THR A 68 -1.33 -9.06 3.60
N ILE A 69 -0.03 -9.11 3.83
CA ILE A 69 0.93 -8.14 3.28
C ILE A 69 1.51 -8.75 2.00
N CYS A 70 1.34 -8.06 0.87
CA CYS A 70 1.77 -8.55 -0.43
C CYS A 70 2.02 -7.40 -1.42
N LYS A 71 2.46 -7.71 -2.64
CA LYS A 71 2.64 -6.70 -3.70
C LYS A 71 1.32 -6.02 -4.04
N SER A 72 1.36 -4.75 -4.43
CA SER A 72 0.17 -4.01 -4.84
C SER A 72 -0.64 -4.70 -5.94
N ALA A 73 0.00 -5.35 -6.90
CA ALA A 73 -0.68 -6.14 -7.93
C ALA A 73 -1.53 -7.27 -7.32
N SER A 74 -0.97 -8.01 -6.34
CA SER A 74 -1.69 -9.07 -5.63
C SER A 74 -2.83 -8.52 -4.75
N VAL A 75 -2.65 -7.32 -4.18
CA VAL A 75 -3.75 -6.63 -3.47
C VAL A 75 -4.90 -6.32 -4.41
N LEU A 76 -4.60 -5.75 -5.59
CA LEU A 76 -5.61 -5.41 -6.59
C LEU A 76 -6.35 -6.65 -7.11
N GLU A 77 -5.61 -7.72 -7.44
CA GLU A 77 -6.16 -8.98 -7.88
C GLU A 77 -7.02 -9.64 -6.80
N GLY A 78 -6.50 -9.79 -5.58
CA GLY A 78 -7.22 -10.38 -4.46
C GLY A 78 -8.46 -9.56 -4.06
N TYR A 79 -8.40 -8.23 -4.22
CA TYR A 79 -9.58 -7.39 -4.08
C TYR A 79 -10.60 -7.64 -5.21
N ALA A 80 -10.18 -7.70 -6.46
CA ALA A 80 -11.07 -7.92 -7.60
C ALA A 80 -11.79 -9.27 -7.55
N ASN A 81 -11.10 -10.34 -7.14
CA ASN A 81 -11.66 -11.70 -7.05
C ASN A 81 -12.35 -12.02 -5.71
N GLY A 82 -12.40 -11.08 -4.74
CA GLY A 82 -13.09 -11.27 -3.45
C GLY A 82 -12.26 -11.98 -2.37
N SER A 83 -10.98 -12.24 -2.60
CA SER A 83 -10.07 -12.78 -1.57
C SER A 83 -9.80 -11.77 -0.45
N PHE A 84 -9.90 -10.48 -0.72
CA PHE A 84 -9.83 -9.39 0.26
C PHE A 84 -11.11 -8.59 0.27
N ASP A 85 -11.60 -8.22 1.46
CA ASP A 85 -12.75 -7.35 1.66
C ASP A 85 -12.35 -5.87 1.53
N ILE A 86 -11.15 -5.53 1.99
CA ILE A 86 -10.55 -4.20 1.90
C ILE A 86 -9.15 -4.35 1.32
N GLY A 87 -8.75 -3.43 0.44
CA GLY A 87 -7.43 -3.38 -0.15
C GLY A 87 -6.77 -2.01 0.01
N LEU A 88 -5.50 -2.00 0.41
CA LEU A 88 -4.63 -0.81 0.43
C LEU A 88 -3.46 -1.06 -0.52
N ALA A 89 -3.42 -0.35 -1.63
CA ALA A 89 -2.43 -0.54 -2.69
C ALA A 89 -1.61 0.72 -2.95
N MET A 90 -0.34 0.54 -3.32
CA MET A 90 0.51 1.61 -3.84
C MET A 90 0.47 1.60 -5.37
N SER A 91 0.40 2.80 -5.96
CA SER A 91 0.54 3.00 -7.40
C SER A 91 1.67 3.96 -7.72
N ILE A 92 2.41 3.64 -8.79
CA ILE A 92 3.40 4.50 -9.40
C ILE A 92 2.89 5.13 -10.69
N ASP A 93 1.70 4.74 -11.14
CA ASP A 93 1.12 5.15 -12.41
C ASP A 93 0.48 6.54 -12.34
N THR A 94 0.40 7.19 -13.49
CA THR A 94 -0.34 8.44 -13.66
C THR A 94 -1.85 8.25 -13.60
N LYS A 95 -2.32 7.00 -13.84
CA LYS A 95 -3.71 6.59 -13.65
C LYS A 95 -3.76 5.60 -12.47
N PRO A 96 -3.92 6.09 -11.25
CA PRO A 96 -4.00 5.24 -10.08
C PRO A 96 -5.26 4.35 -10.12
N PRO A 97 -5.30 3.25 -9.34
CA PRO A 97 -6.50 2.45 -9.19
C PRO A 97 -7.65 3.31 -8.66
N THR A 98 -8.86 2.94 -8.99
CA THR A 98 -10.06 3.56 -8.39
C THR A 98 -10.03 3.38 -6.88
N GLY A 99 -10.43 4.43 -6.13
CA GLY A 99 -10.44 4.41 -4.67
C GLY A 99 -10.09 5.77 -4.08
N SER A 100 -10.06 5.84 -2.76
CA SER A 100 -9.68 7.04 -2.04
C SER A 100 -8.17 7.16 -1.98
N LEU A 101 -7.64 8.29 -2.38
CA LEU A 101 -6.23 8.63 -2.17
C LEU A 101 -5.98 8.76 -0.67
N VAL A 102 -5.07 7.95 -0.16
CA VAL A 102 -4.64 8.00 1.25
C VAL A 102 -3.54 9.05 1.41
N ARG A 103 -2.46 8.90 0.63
CA ARG A 103 -1.34 9.83 0.63
C ARG A 103 -0.48 9.68 -0.61
N LYS A 104 0.43 10.66 -0.81
CA LYS A 104 1.52 10.58 -1.77
C LYS A 104 2.84 10.57 -1.02
N GLU A 105 3.79 9.79 -1.50
CA GLU A 105 5.15 9.76 -0.98
C GLU A 105 6.18 9.94 -2.08
N SER A 106 7.30 10.57 -1.74
CA SER A 106 8.42 10.66 -2.66
C SER A 106 9.17 9.34 -2.74
N LEU A 107 9.53 8.91 -3.94
CA LEU A 107 10.55 7.87 -4.10
C LEU A 107 11.93 8.46 -3.84
N ARG A 108 12.81 7.66 -3.25
CA ARG A 108 14.18 8.02 -2.93
C ARG A 108 15.14 6.92 -3.36
N TRP A 109 16.32 7.32 -3.82
CA TRP A 109 17.45 6.41 -3.93
C TRP A 109 18.07 6.25 -2.55
N MET A 110 18.26 5.03 -2.10
CA MET A 110 18.71 4.69 -0.76
C MET A 110 19.88 3.72 -0.82
N ALA A 111 20.83 3.90 0.11
CA ALA A 111 21.97 3.01 0.31
C ALA A 111 22.50 3.13 1.75
N ALA A 112 23.33 2.18 2.18
CA ALA A 112 24.11 2.35 3.40
C ALA A 112 25.15 3.48 3.23
N PRO A 113 25.56 4.19 4.30
CA PRO A 113 26.46 5.35 4.23
C PRO A 113 27.81 5.08 3.54
N HIS A 114 28.32 3.86 3.65
CA HIS A 114 29.61 3.45 3.10
C HIS A 114 29.55 2.96 1.64
N VAL A 115 28.34 2.78 1.09
CA VAL A 115 28.17 2.35 -0.31
C VAL A 115 28.50 3.53 -1.22
N GLN A 116 29.57 3.40 -1.98
CA GLN A 116 29.99 4.40 -2.96
C GLN A 116 30.00 3.78 -4.35
N ARG A 117 29.38 4.44 -5.30
CA ARG A 117 29.49 4.09 -6.71
C ARG A 117 30.79 4.62 -7.25
N LYS A 118 31.67 3.75 -7.74
CA LYS A 118 32.86 4.18 -8.49
C LYS A 118 32.47 4.58 -9.91
N THR A 119 33.19 5.56 -10.43
CA THR A 119 32.97 6.03 -11.80
C THR A 119 33.28 4.91 -12.79
N GLY A 120 32.33 4.62 -13.70
CA GLY A 120 32.49 3.55 -14.71
C GLY A 120 32.00 2.17 -14.29
N GLU A 121 31.69 1.93 -13.02
CA GLU A 121 31.09 0.66 -12.56
C GLU A 121 29.56 0.67 -12.73
N ALA A 122 29.00 -0.52 -12.99
CA ALA A 122 27.56 -0.72 -12.96
C ALA A 122 26.99 -0.45 -11.55
N LEU A 123 25.80 0.12 -11.46
CA LEU A 123 25.14 0.37 -10.20
C LEU A 123 24.70 -0.96 -9.58
N PRO A 124 25.16 -1.34 -8.37
CA PRO A 124 24.68 -2.52 -7.70
C PRO A 124 23.23 -2.29 -7.21
N LEU A 125 22.26 -2.82 -7.95
CA LEU A 125 20.85 -2.58 -7.73
C LEU A 125 20.23 -3.69 -6.85
N ILE A 126 19.52 -3.27 -5.80
CA ILE A 126 18.68 -4.12 -4.96
C ILE A 126 17.23 -3.90 -5.40
N THR A 127 16.51 -4.99 -5.68
CA THR A 127 15.12 -4.93 -6.18
C THR A 127 14.21 -5.91 -5.47
N LEU A 128 12.90 -5.76 -5.68
CA LEU A 128 11.93 -6.83 -5.43
C LEU A 128 11.92 -7.84 -6.59
N THR A 129 11.26 -8.97 -6.36
CA THR A 129 11.04 -10.01 -7.37
C THR A 129 10.30 -9.44 -8.60
N GLU A 130 10.37 -10.14 -9.72
CA GLU A 130 9.64 -9.81 -10.94
C GLU A 130 8.13 -9.61 -10.70
N GLY A 131 7.49 -8.84 -11.60
CA GLY A 131 6.10 -8.42 -11.44
C GLY A 131 5.88 -7.24 -10.48
N CYS A 132 6.94 -6.69 -9.87
CA CYS A 132 6.85 -5.46 -9.09
C CYS A 132 6.89 -4.22 -9.99
N ALA A 133 5.85 -3.37 -9.92
CA ALA A 133 5.78 -2.15 -10.72
C ALA A 133 6.92 -1.16 -10.43
N LEU A 134 7.38 -1.08 -9.16
CA LEU A 134 8.50 -0.21 -8.79
C LEU A 134 9.82 -0.73 -9.34
N ARG A 135 10.03 -2.06 -9.38
CA ARG A 135 11.20 -2.66 -10.05
C ARG A 135 11.21 -2.30 -11.53
N ALA A 136 10.11 -2.58 -12.24
CA ALA A 136 10.00 -2.29 -13.67
C ALA A 136 10.22 -0.79 -13.97
N PHE A 137 9.66 0.10 -13.14
CA PHE A 137 9.90 1.54 -13.25
C PHE A 137 11.38 1.89 -13.05
N THR A 138 12.02 1.34 -12.02
CA THR A 138 13.41 1.62 -11.67
C THR A 138 14.37 1.18 -12.77
N GLU A 139 14.24 -0.06 -13.24
CA GLU A 139 15.06 -0.63 -14.32
C GLU A 139 14.88 0.18 -15.63
N LYS A 140 13.63 0.50 -15.99
CA LYS A 140 13.32 1.34 -17.16
C LYS A 140 13.93 2.74 -17.05
N LEU A 141 13.84 3.37 -15.87
CA LEU A 141 14.41 4.71 -15.64
C LEU A 141 15.93 4.70 -15.77
N LEU A 142 16.62 3.72 -15.20
CA LEU A 142 18.07 3.59 -15.30
C LEU A 142 18.50 3.36 -16.76
N ALA A 143 17.80 2.47 -17.47
CA ALA A 143 18.05 2.21 -18.89
C ALA A 143 17.87 3.47 -19.77
N GLN A 144 16.78 4.22 -19.56
CA GLN A 144 16.52 5.48 -20.29
C GLN A 144 17.60 6.53 -20.03
N ARG A 145 18.22 6.52 -18.86
CA ARG A 145 19.32 7.43 -18.47
C ARG A 145 20.69 6.87 -18.81
N LYS A 146 20.77 5.72 -19.50
CA LYS A 146 22.01 5.05 -19.87
C LYS A 146 22.92 4.78 -18.66
N ILE A 147 22.33 4.46 -17.52
CA ILE A 147 23.04 4.07 -16.31
C ILE A 147 23.10 2.55 -16.28
N ALA A 148 24.31 2.01 -16.44
CA ALA A 148 24.54 0.58 -16.30
C ALA A 148 24.25 0.15 -14.85
N PHE A 149 23.57 -0.97 -14.68
CA PHE A 149 23.26 -1.56 -13.36
C PHE A 149 23.32 -3.08 -13.43
N ASP A 150 23.66 -3.69 -12.30
CA ASP A 150 23.58 -5.12 -12.08
C ASP A 150 22.64 -5.38 -10.90
N VAL A 151 21.71 -6.30 -11.07
CA VAL A 151 20.83 -6.72 -9.95
C VAL A 151 21.60 -7.66 -9.04
N VAL A 152 22.13 -7.11 -7.95
CA VAL A 152 22.99 -7.85 -7.01
C VAL A 152 22.19 -8.55 -5.91
N HIS A 153 20.94 -8.12 -5.66
CA HIS A 153 20.08 -8.75 -4.67
C HIS A 153 18.61 -8.60 -5.06
N VAL A 154 17.85 -9.67 -4.88
CA VAL A 154 16.40 -9.70 -5.09
C VAL A 154 15.72 -10.13 -3.80
N ALA A 155 14.90 -9.24 -3.24
CA ALA A 155 14.13 -9.50 -2.03
C ALA A 155 12.68 -9.86 -2.34
N SER A 156 12.05 -10.66 -1.49
CA SER A 156 10.63 -11.00 -1.60
C SER A 156 9.69 -9.90 -1.09
N GLY A 157 10.21 -8.94 -0.29
CA GLY A 157 9.44 -7.82 0.27
C GLY A 157 10.36 -6.68 0.73
N VAL A 158 9.75 -5.55 1.11
CA VAL A 158 10.47 -4.32 1.49
C VAL A 158 11.42 -4.54 2.68
N ALA A 159 11.03 -5.35 3.67
CA ALA A 159 11.90 -5.67 4.80
C ALA A 159 13.21 -6.34 4.38
N GLY A 160 13.15 -7.24 3.39
CA GLY A 160 14.35 -7.86 2.82
C GLY A 160 15.22 -6.85 2.07
N MET A 161 14.64 -5.89 1.36
CA MET A 161 15.37 -4.79 0.73
C MET A 161 16.05 -3.90 1.77
N GLN A 162 15.38 -3.56 2.86
CA GLN A 162 15.92 -2.78 3.97
C GLN A 162 17.13 -3.48 4.60
N ALA A 163 17.03 -4.79 4.85
CA ALA A 163 18.14 -5.59 5.36
C ALA A 163 19.35 -5.60 4.41
N ALA A 164 19.11 -5.79 3.10
CA ALA A 164 20.17 -5.76 2.08
C ALA A 164 20.82 -4.39 1.95
N LEU A 165 20.02 -3.31 2.03
CA LEU A 165 20.53 -1.93 2.04
C LEU A 165 21.39 -1.66 3.28
N ALA A 166 20.93 -2.01 4.48
CA ALA A 166 21.66 -1.83 5.73
C ALA A 166 22.97 -2.65 5.76
N ALA A 167 22.96 -3.82 5.13
CA ALA A 167 24.17 -4.63 4.94
C ALA A 167 25.16 -4.06 3.89
N GLY A 168 24.79 -2.98 3.20
CA GLY A 168 25.65 -2.33 2.21
C GLY A 168 25.79 -3.07 0.89
N LEU A 169 24.83 -3.93 0.54
CA LEU A 169 24.92 -4.74 -0.69
C LEU A 169 24.73 -3.90 -1.97
N GLY A 170 24.11 -2.72 -1.88
CA GLY A 170 23.88 -1.89 -3.06
C GLY A 170 22.94 -0.71 -2.82
N VAL A 171 22.26 -0.32 -3.88
CA VAL A 171 21.35 0.83 -3.94
C VAL A 171 19.95 0.35 -4.29
N ALA A 172 18.92 0.94 -3.69
CA ALA A 172 17.53 0.69 -4.06
C ALA A 172 16.74 1.99 -4.28
N CYS A 173 15.67 1.89 -5.05
CA CYS A 173 14.63 2.90 -5.15
C CYS A 173 13.44 2.46 -4.29
N LEU A 174 13.12 3.22 -3.24
CA LEU A 174 12.02 2.96 -2.33
C LEU A 174 11.26 4.24 -2.01
N ASN A 175 10.04 4.12 -1.51
CA ASN A 175 9.29 5.24 -0.96
C ASN A 175 9.93 5.73 0.34
N GLU A 176 9.83 7.02 0.59
CA GLU A 176 10.53 7.71 1.69
C GLU A 176 10.27 7.07 3.07
N SER A 177 9.07 6.57 3.27
CA SER A 177 8.69 5.88 4.50
C SER A 177 9.38 4.51 4.70
N ALA A 178 10.02 3.95 3.69
CA ALA A 178 10.82 2.73 3.83
C ALA A 178 12.24 3.00 4.38
N LEU A 179 12.60 4.25 4.67
CA LEU A 179 13.88 4.58 5.29
C LEU A 179 13.99 3.89 6.66
N CYS A 180 15.11 3.27 6.92
CA CYS A 180 15.36 2.51 8.16
C CYS A 180 16.77 2.79 8.72
N ALA A 181 17.04 2.28 9.91
CA ALA A 181 18.36 2.40 10.54
C ALA A 181 19.47 1.82 9.65
N GLY A 182 20.61 2.50 9.58
CA GLY A 182 21.74 2.11 8.75
C GLY A 182 21.63 2.41 7.26
N VAL A 183 20.54 3.06 6.84
CA VAL A 183 20.29 3.43 5.44
C VAL A 183 20.12 4.95 5.32
N ASN A 184 20.69 5.55 4.30
CA ASN A 184 20.57 6.97 4.00
C ASN A 184 19.97 7.17 2.61
N VAL A 185 19.29 8.31 2.43
CA VAL A 185 18.92 8.82 1.12
C VAL A 185 20.18 9.30 0.42
N LEU A 186 20.39 8.88 -0.83
CA LEU A 186 21.51 9.33 -1.62
C LEU A 186 21.43 10.85 -1.90
N PRO A 187 22.52 11.59 -1.70
CA PRO A 187 22.52 13.04 -1.92
C PRO A 187 22.40 13.37 -3.41
N ALA A 188 21.95 14.59 -3.73
CA ALA A 188 21.82 15.07 -5.11
C ALA A 188 23.11 14.93 -5.94
N ARG A 189 24.28 15.06 -5.30
CA ARG A 189 25.61 14.86 -5.94
C ARG A 189 25.84 13.43 -6.45
N SER A 190 25.04 12.45 -6.05
CA SER A 190 25.16 11.07 -6.54
C SER A 190 24.81 10.90 -8.01
N ARG A 191 24.30 11.94 -8.67
CA ARG A 191 23.90 11.95 -10.09
C ARG A 191 22.87 10.87 -10.45
N MET A 192 22.07 10.45 -9.49
CA MET A 192 20.99 9.51 -9.74
C MET A 192 19.81 10.23 -10.41
N PRO A 193 19.04 9.54 -11.27
CA PRO A 193 17.88 10.13 -11.94
C PRO A 193 16.85 10.64 -10.92
N ALA A 194 16.19 11.75 -11.27
CA ALA A 194 15.05 12.25 -10.50
C ALA A 194 13.93 11.20 -10.49
N LEU A 195 13.36 11.02 -9.32
CA LEU A 195 12.27 10.08 -9.06
C LEU A 195 10.94 10.83 -8.95
N ARG A 196 9.85 10.14 -9.27
CA ARG A 196 8.48 10.64 -9.10
C ARG A 196 7.95 10.32 -7.71
N GLN A 197 6.75 10.78 -7.43
CA GLN A 197 5.98 10.34 -6.27
C GLN A 197 5.20 9.07 -6.59
N VAL A 198 4.93 8.29 -5.57
CA VAL A 198 3.95 7.20 -5.55
C VAL A 198 2.72 7.64 -4.76
N SER A 199 1.60 6.98 -5.00
CA SER A 199 0.35 7.23 -4.30
C SER A 199 -0.19 5.95 -3.66
N PHE A 200 -0.72 6.06 -2.45
CA PHE A 200 -1.38 4.98 -1.74
C PHE A 200 -2.89 5.18 -1.82
N HIS A 201 -3.60 4.11 -2.13
CA HIS A 201 -5.04 4.14 -2.35
C HIS A 201 -5.72 3.07 -1.52
N LEU A 202 -6.75 3.47 -0.79
CA LEU A 202 -7.73 2.57 -0.21
C LEU A 202 -8.75 2.24 -1.32
N LEU A 203 -8.85 0.98 -1.68
CA LEU A 203 -9.73 0.54 -2.78
C LEU A 203 -11.20 0.81 -2.46
N PRO A 204 -12.05 1.11 -3.46
CA PRO A 204 -13.41 1.57 -3.24
C PRO A 204 -14.27 0.51 -2.57
N GLY A 205 -15.34 0.90 -1.87
CA GLY A 205 -16.33 -0.05 -1.37
C GLY A 205 -17.03 -0.79 -2.50
N ARG A 206 -17.37 -2.05 -2.26
CA ARG A 206 -18.15 -2.85 -3.21
C ARG A 206 -19.63 -2.58 -3.04
N ARG A 207 -20.36 -2.72 -4.13
CA ARG A 207 -21.82 -2.63 -4.06
C ARG A 207 -22.38 -3.77 -3.21
N GLY A 208 -23.08 -3.43 -2.13
CA GLY A 208 -23.69 -4.42 -1.22
C GLY A 208 -22.68 -5.12 -0.29
N GLU A 209 -21.51 -4.51 -0.03
CA GLU A 209 -20.59 -5.03 0.98
C GLU A 209 -21.25 -5.04 2.37
N ALA A 210 -20.80 -5.95 3.23
CA ALA A 210 -21.33 -6.09 4.59
C ALA A 210 -21.12 -4.80 5.41
N PRO A 211 -22.04 -4.45 6.32
CA PRO A 211 -21.90 -3.26 7.18
C PRO A 211 -20.57 -3.20 7.93
N LEU A 212 -20.09 -4.35 8.41
CA LEU A 212 -18.78 -4.49 9.02
C LEU A 212 -17.64 -3.96 8.14
N VAL A 213 -17.63 -4.37 6.86
CA VAL A 213 -16.59 -3.97 5.89
C VAL A 213 -16.66 -2.46 5.66
N THR A 214 -17.87 -1.91 5.50
CA THR A 214 -18.09 -0.48 5.30
C THR A 214 -17.58 0.34 6.49
N GLN A 215 -17.89 -0.07 7.73
CA GLN A 215 -17.46 0.64 8.94
C GLN A 215 -15.95 0.61 9.12
N VAL A 216 -15.32 -0.57 8.98
CA VAL A 216 -13.87 -0.69 9.08
C VAL A 216 -13.20 0.11 7.96
N ARG A 217 -13.74 0.09 6.73
CA ARG A 217 -13.21 0.91 5.62
C ARG A 217 -13.26 2.41 5.94
N SER A 218 -14.35 2.91 6.52
CA SER A 218 -14.48 4.31 6.94
C SER A 218 -13.47 4.67 8.01
N LEU A 219 -13.30 3.84 9.04
CA LEU A 219 -12.28 4.01 10.07
C LEU A 219 -10.87 4.07 9.49
N LEU A 220 -10.56 3.18 8.53
CA LEU A 220 -9.28 3.19 7.83
C LEU A 220 -9.08 4.48 7.02
N ALA A 221 -10.11 4.92 6.30
CA ALA A 221 -10.05 6.15 5.51
C ALA A 221 -9.80 7.38 6.39
N GLU A 222 -10.47 7.50 7.52
CA GLU A 222 -10.30 8.58 8.49
C GLU A 222 -8.88 8.59 9.07
N HIS A 223 -8.43 7.46 9.57
CA HIS A 223 -7.09 7.34 10.17
C HIS A 223 -5.98 7.68 9.17
N LEU A 224 -6.08 7.12 7.96
CA LEU A 224 -5.07 7.29 6.93
C LEU A 224 -5.05 8.68 6.28
N SER A 225 -6.14 9.45 6.41
CA SER A 225 -6.21 10.85 5.92
C SER A 225 -5.65 11.86 6.91
N THR A 226 -5.47 11.47 8.17
CA THR A 226 -5.03 12.37 9.27
C THR A 226 -3.52 12.27 9.52
N THR A 227 -2.84 11.31 8.90
CA THR A 227 -1.40 11.04 9.05
C THR A 227 -0.63 11.50 7.80
#